data_3129576ffc41435375dd7e6bc8d4a88d
#
_entry.id   3129576ffc41435375dd7e6bc8d4a88d
#
_cell.length_a   1.000
_cell.length_b   1.000
_cell.length_c   1.000
_cell.angle_alpha   90.00
_cell.angle_beta   90.00
_cell.angle_gamma   90.00
#
_symmetry.space_group_name_H-M   'P 1'
#
loop_
_entity.id
_entity.type
_entity.pdbx_description
1 polymer ?
#
loop_
_entity_poly.entity_id
_entity_poly.type
_entity_poly.pdbx_seq_one_letter_code
_entity_poly.pdbx_strand_id
1 'polypeptide(L)'
;FIARSGVGKMTIIDGDVVDPTNRNRQLPALATNHGESKALIMADRLKAINPELELEVIREFINPAMVEQQLLHRPSYIIDAIDSITPKITFIKLAFESGLSVVSSMGAGAKLDPTRLQVVDISETYNCPFAQQVRKQLKRNYGIRKGIKVVFSPEEPIKESLMLTD
;
A
#
# COMPACT_ATOMS: atom_id res chain seq x y z
N PHE A 1 -12.14 -2.12 -6.37
CA PHE A 1 -12.03 -2.48 -7.81
C PHE A 1 -11.56 -3.92 -7.98
N ILE A 2 -10.46 -4.35 -7.35
CA ILE A 2 -9.87 -5.69 -7.51
C ILE A 2 -10.90 -6.81 -7.28
N ALA A 3 -11.70 -6.74 -6.19
CA ALA A 3 -12.76 -7.72 -5.92
C ALA A 3 -13.83 -7.77 -7.03
N ARG A 4 -14.07 -6.65 -7.74
CA ARG A 4 -14.99 -6.58 -8.89
C ARG A 4 -14.40 -7.17 -10.18
N SER A 5 -13.08 -7.37 -10.23
CA SER A 5 -12.40 -7.90 -11.41
C SER A 5 -12.39 -9.44 -11.48
N GLY A 6 -13.12 -10.11 -10.58
CA GLY A 6 -13.23 -11.57 -10.59
C GLY A 6 -12.06 -12.30 -9.91
N VAL A 7 -11.33 -11.63 -9.01
CA VAL A 7 -10.32 -12.29 -8.17
C VAL A 7 -11.01 -13.27 -7.23
N GLY A 8 -10.62 -14.56 -7.28
CA GLY A 8 -11.23 -15.62 -6.49
C GLY A 8 -10.72 -15.69 -5.05
N LYS A 9 -9.46 -15.32 -4.81
CA LYS A 9 -8.82 -15.35 -3.48
C LYS A 9 -8.05 -14.08 -3.19
N MET A 10 -8.18 -13.54 -1.97
CA MET A 10 -7.50 -12.34 -1.54
C MET A 10 -7.14 -12.42 -0.05
N THR A 11 -5.94 -12.01 0.30
CA THR A 11 -5.54 -11.72 1.69
C THR A 11 -5.43 -10.20 1.85
N ILE A 12 -6.05 -9.65 2.88
CA ILE A 12 -5.88 -8.25 3.27
C ILE A 12 -5.22 -8.15 4.64
N ILE A 13 -4.27 -7.24 4.77
CA ILE A 13 -3.47 -7.07 6.00
C ILE A 13 -3.47 -5.60 6.37
N ASP A 14 -4.02 -5.26 7.52
CA ASP A 14 -4.02 -3.91 8.08
C ASP A 14 -4.22 -3.98 9.60
N GLY A 15 -3.25 -3.47 10.38
CA GLY A 15 -3.30 -3.43 11.84
C GLY A 15 -4.00 -2.19 12.40
N ASP A 16 -4.34 -1.22 11.54
CA ASP A 16 -4.90 0.05 11.98
C ASP A 16 -6.39 -0.03 12.34
N VAL A 17 -6.80 0.94 13.16
CA VAL A 17 -8.20 1.30 13.38
C VAL A 17 -8.52 2.62 12.67
N VAL A 18 -9.81 2.87 12.48
CA VAL A 18 -10.27 4.14 11.90
C VAL A 18 -10.03 5.29 12.88
N ASP A 19 -9.28 6.29 12.41
CA ASP A 19 -9.08 7.56 13.11
C ASP A 19 -9.93 8.67 12.47
N PRO A 20 -10.43 9.65 13.24
CA PRO A 20 -11.16 10.80 12.70
C PRO A 20 -10.45 11.53 11.57
N THR A 21 -9.13 11.62 11.63
CA THR A 21 -8.29 12.28 10.61
C THR A 21 -8.22 11.51 9.29
N ASN A 22 -8.67 10.26 9.26
CA ASN A 22 -8.67 9.42 8.04
C ASN A 22 -9.82 9.76 7.09
N ARG A 23 -10.90 10.41 7.57
CA ARG A 23 -12.13 10.65 6.81
C ARG A 23 -11.94 11.48 5.55
N ASN A 24 -10.91 12.30 5.51
CA ASN A 24 -10.63 13.18 4.37
C ASN A 24 -10.12 12.43 3.12
N ARG A 25 -9.69 11.16 3.26
CA ARG A 25 -9.04 10.43 2.15
C ARG A 25 -9.23 8.91 2.17
N GLN A 26 -9.57 8.30 3.29
CA GLN A 26 -9.67 6.83 3.40
C GLN A 26 -11.12 6.36 3.28
N LEU A 27 -11.38 5.51 2.29
CA LEU A 27 -12.72 4.95 2.00
C LEU A 27 -13.39 4.26 3.20
N PRO A 28 -12.68 3.48 4.06
CA PRO A 28 -13.30 2.82 5.21
C PRO A 28 -13.67 3.79 6.34
N ALA A 29 -13.15 5.01 6.35
CA ALA A 29 -13.30 5.94 7.46
C ALA A 29 -14.59 6.76 7.35
N LEU A 30 -15.52 6.53 8.27
CA LEU A 30 -16.79 7.24 8.42
C LEU A 30 -16.86 7.94 9.79
N ALA A 31 -17.78 8.87 9.96
CA ALA A 31 -18.02 9.51 11.25
C ALA A 31 -18.55 8.52 12.33
N THR A 32 -19.10 7.40 11.89
CA THR A 32 -19.83 6.42 12.73
C THR A 32 -18.98 5.21 13.13
N ASN A 33 -17.76 5.07 12.60
CA ASN A 33 -16.95 3.86 12.80
C ASN A 33 -15.53 4.11 13.33
N HIS A 34 -15.33 5.21 14.05
CA HIS A 34 -14.06 5.48 14.71
C HIS A 34 -13.69 4.38 15.70
N GLY A 35 -12.43 3.95 15.70
CA GLY A 35 -11.92 2.87 16.55
C GLY A 35 -12.17 1.46 16.01
N GLU A 36 -12.95 1.30 14.95
CA GLU A 36 -13.15 0.00 14.31
C GLU A 36 -11.94 -0.39 13.43
N SER A 37 -11.70 -1.69 13.31
CA SER A 37 -10.60 -2.21 12.48
C SER A 37 -10.82 -1.90 11.00
N LYS A 38 -9.86 -1.24 10.36
CA LYS A 38 -9.89 -0.96 8.92
C LYS A 38 -9.99 -2.24 8.09
N ALA A 39 -9.26 -3.29 8.50
CA ALA A 39 -9.29 -4.57 7.82
C ALA A 39 -10.67 -5.21 7.83
N LEU A 40 -11.39 -5.19 8.98
CA LEU A 40 -12.74 -5.76 9.08
C LEU A 40 -13.75 -4.98 8.26
N ILE A 41 -13.75 -3.65 8.34
CA ILE A 41 -14.64 -2.80 7.53
C ILE A 41 -14.45 -3.09 6.03
N MET A 42 -13.20 -3.21 5.61
CA MET A 42 -12.89 -3.55 4.22
C MET A 42 -13.29 -4.98 3.87
N ALA A 43 -13.17 -5.94 4.78
CA ALA A 43 -13.61 -7.31 4.57
C ALA A 43 -15.12 -7.40 4.30
N ASP A 44 -15.91 -6.75 5.13
CA ASP A 44 -17.38 -6.70 4.97
C ASP A 44 -17.76 -6.08 3.61
N ARG A 45 -17.09 -5.00 3.25
CA ARG A 45 -17.30 -4.36 1.94
C ARG A 45 -16.89 -5.26 0.77
N LEU A 46 -15.77 -5.97 0.88
CA LEU A 46 -15.31 -6.88 -0.17
C LEU A 46 -16.26 -8.05 -0.36
N LYS A 47 -16.77 -8.62 0.74
CA LYS A 47 -17.78 -9.68 0.72
C LYS A 47 -19.13 -9.21 0.19
N ALA A 48 -19.55 -7.99 0.49
CA ALA A 48 -20.74 -7.39 -0.09
C ALA A 48 -20.62 -7.15 -1.61
N ILE A 49 -19.39 -6.94 -2.12
CA ILE A 49 -19.12 -6.79 -3.56
C ILE A 49 -19.04 -8.13 -4.27
N ASN A 50 -18.35 -9.09 -3.66
CA ASN A 50 -18.15 -10.43 -4.19
C ASN A 50 -18.32 -11.46 -3.06
N PRO A 51 -19.53 -12.02 -2.87
CA PRO A 51 -19.80 -13.00 -1.82
C PRO A 51 -18.96 -14.28 -1.95
N GLU A 52 -18.58 -14.65 -3.17
CA GLU A 52 -17.80 -15.86 -3.46
C GLU A 52 -16.28 -15.67 -3.22
N LEU A 53 -15.82 -14.45 -3.00
CA LEU A 53 -14.40 -14.16 -2.76
C LEU A 53 -13.90 -14.95 -1.54
N GLU A 54 -12.90 -15.81 -1.73
CA GLU A 54 -12.16 -16.40 -0.62
C GLU A 54 -11.26 -15.32 0.01
N LEU A 55 -11.66 -14.84 1.19
CA LEU A 55 -11.04 -13.70 1.84
C LEU A 55 -10.39 -14.09 3.16
N GLU A 56 -9.07 -13.88 3.25
CA GLU A 56 -8.31 -13.94 4.49
C GLU A 56 -8.10 -12.52 5.03
N VAL A 57 -8.31 -12.33 6.33
CA VAL A 57 -8.21 -11.01 6.98
C VAL A 57 -7.22 -11.08 8.14
N ILE A 58 -6.12 -10.35 8.03
CA ILE A 58 -5.08 -10.26 9.06
C ILE A 58 -5.13 -8.85 9.67
N ARG A 59 -5.43 -8.80 10.98
CA ARG A 59 -5.62 -7.57 11.75
C ARG A 59 -4.36 -7.21 12.53
N GLU A 60 -3.22 -7.23 11.87
CA GLU A 60 -1.93 -7.01 12.50
C GLU A 60 -1.07 -6.07 11.64
N PHE A 61 -0.16 -5.37 12.29
CA PHE A 61 0.87 -4.65 11.59
C PHE A 61 1.87 -5.61 10.95
N ILE A 62 2.23 -5.32 9.72
CA ILE A 62 3.17 -6.13 8.97
C ILE A 62 4.52 -6.19 9.68
N ASN A 63 5.06 -7.39 9.82
CA ASN A 63 6.41 -7.66 10.29
C ASN A 63 7.10 -8.68 9.36
N PRO A 64 8.44 -8.80 9.40
CA PRO A 64 9.19 -9.67 8.48
C PRO A 64 8.73 -11.12 8.48
N ALA A 65 8.49 -11.72 9.66
CA ALA A 65 8.08 -13.12 9.78
C ALA A 65 6.70 -13.36 9.14
N MET A 66 5.76 -12.45 9.36
CA MET A 66 4.44 -12.48 8.71
C MET A 66 4.57 -12.39 7.19
N VAL A 67 5.41 -11.47 6.69
CA VAL A 67 5.63 -11.32 5.25
C VAL A 67 6.16 -12.63 4.66
N GLU A 68 7.19 -13.21 5.25
CA GLU A 68 7.76 -14.48 4.81
C GLU A 68 6.71 -15.58 4.76
N GLN A 69 5.89 -15.71 5.82
CA GLN A 69 4.80 -16.68 5.86
C GLN A 69 3.78 -16.46 4.73
N GLN A 70 3.36 -15.22 4.50
CA GLN A 70 2.38 -14.90 3.45
C GLN A 70 2.96 -15.16 2.05
N LEU A 71 4.25 -14.91 1.83
CA LEU A 71 4.91 -15.18 0.55
C LEU A 71 5.04 -16.68 0.25
N LEU A 72 5.05 -17.56 1.26
CA LEU A 72 5.02 -19.02 1.06
C LEU A 72 3.74 -19.49 0.36
N HIS A 73 2.64 -18.76 0.49
CA HIS A 73 1.39 -19.05 -0.24
C HIS A 73 1.48 -18.73 -1.74
N ARG A 74 2.59 -18.14 -2.20
CA ARG A 74 2.88 -17.76 -3.58
C ARG A 74 1.71 -17.04 -4.26
N PRO A 75 1.30 -15.89 -3.75
CA PRO A 75 0.23 -15.11 -4.38
C PRO A 75 0.59 -14.77 -5.82
N SER A 76 -0.39 -14.77 -6.72
CA SER A 76 -0.19 -14.40 -8.13
C SER A 76 0.22 -12.94 -8.28
N TYR A 77 -0.20 -12.07 -7.37
CA TYR A 77 0.12 -10.65 -7.38
C TYR A 77 0.09 -10.05 -5.98
N ILE A 78 0.99 -9.12 -5.72
CA ILE A 78 1.13 -8.42 -4.45
C ILE A 78 0.91 -6.93 -4.66
N ILE A 79 0.08 -6.32 -3.80
CA ILE A 79 -0.14 -4.87 -3.78
C ILE A 79 0.35 -4.34 -2.44
N ASP A 80 1.38 -3.50 -2.50
CA ASP A 80 1.91 -2.81 -1.35
C ASP A 80 1.38 -1.37 -1.29
N ALA A 81 0.61 -1.07 -0.26
CA ALA A 81 0.08 0.26 0.04
C ALA A 81 0.54 0.77 1.42
N ILE A 82 1.64 0.25 1.95
CA ILE A 82 2.21 0.66 3.23
C ILE A 82 2.75 2.09 3.13
N ASP A 83 2.41 2.94 4.09
CA ASP A 83 2.84 4.34 4.14
C ASP A 83 4.10 4.58 4.99
N SER A 84 4.49 3.59 5.80
CA SER A 84 5.69 3.63 6.64
C SER A 84 6.91 3.05 5.92
N ILE A 85 8.04 3.74 5.96
CA ILE A 85 9.23 3.41 5.16
C ILE A 85 9.83 2.05 5.53
N THR A 86 10.09 1.80 6.81
CA THR A 86 10.81 0.60 7.25
C THR A 86 10.06 -0.70 6.92
N PRO A 87 8.77 -0.88 7.28
CA PRO A 87 8.04 -2.07 6.90
C PRO A 87 7.86 -2.21 5.39
N LYS A 88 7.64 -1.09 4.68
CA LYS A 88 7.54 -1.08 3.22
C LYS A 88 8.80 -1.62 2.54
N ILE A 89 9.96 -1.16 2.95
CA ILE A 89 11.23 -1.59 2.37
C ILE A 89 11.49 -3.06 2.62
N THR A 90 11.21 -3.54 3.84
CA THR A 90 11.33 -4.95 4.19
C THR A 90 10.39 -5.80 3.33
N PHE A 91 9.15 -5.35 3.18
CA PHE A 91 8.15 -6.04 2.36
C PHE A 91 8.56 -6.11 0.88
N ILE A 92 8.94 -4.97 0.28
CA ILE A 92 9.40 -4.92 -1.11
C ILE A 92 10.61 -5.84 -1.32
N LYS A 93 11.59 -5.80 -0.40
CA LYS A 93 12.80 -6.65 -0.45
C LYS A 93 12.42 -8.13 -0.48
N LEU A 94 11.61 -8.59 0.45
CA LEU A 94 11.21 -9.98 0.55
C LEU A 94 10.40 -10.45 -0.67
N ALA A 95 9.47 -9.62 -1.14
CA ALA A 95 8.69 -9.90 -2.34
C ALA A 95 9.58 -9.97 -3.61
N PHE A 96 10.54 -9.05 -3.74
CA PHE A 96 11.51 -9.03 -4.84
C PHE A 96 12.37 -10.28 -4.87
N GLU A 97 12.94 -10.68 -3.72
CA GLU A 97 13.77 -11.87 -3.60
C GLU A 97 13.00 -13.18 -3.85
N SER A 98 11.71 -13.19 -3.53
CA SER A 98 10.82 -14.32 -3.81
C SER A 98 10.44 -14.46 -5.29
N GLY A 99 10.81 -13.51 -6.14
CA GLY A 99 10.47 -13.47 -7.56
C GLY A 99 8.98 -13.31 -7.86
N LEU A 100 8.20 -12.83 -6.87
CA LEU A 100 6.77 -12.61 -7.03
C LEU A 100 6.45 -11.23 -7.63
N SER A 101 5.35 -11.17 -8.37
CA SER A 101 4.88 -9.92 -8.96
C SER A 101 4.36 -8.97 -7.89
N VAL A 102 4.97 -7.79 -7.80
CA VAL A 102 4.59 -6.75 -6.84
C VAL A 102 4.38 -5.40 -7.52
N VAL A 103 3.40 -4.65 -7.05
CA VAL A 103 3.26 -3.22 -7.31
C VAL A 103 3.19 -2.47 -5.99
N SER A 104 3.99 -1.42 -5.87
CA SER A 104 4.08 -0.62 -4.65
C SER A 104 3.57 0.81 -4.89
N SER A 105 2.61 1.25 -4.08
CA SER A 105 2.12 2.63 -4.10
C SER A 105 3.08 3.56 -3.39
N MET A 106 3.42 4.67 -4.04
CA MET A 106 4.26 5.72 -3.47
C MET A 106 3.42 6.83 -2.81
N GLY A 107 4.06 7.87 -2.30
CA GLY A 107 3.38 8.95 -1.60
C GLY A 107 2.48 9.79 -2.51
N ALA A 108 1.25 10.03 -2.05
CA ALA A 108 0.26 10.87 -2.72
C ALA A 108 -0.11 12.13 -1.93
N GLY A 109 0.46 12.33 -0.73
CA GLY A 109 0.18 13.49 0.11
C GLY A 109 0.50 14.82 -0.60
N ALA A 110 -0.42 15.79 -0.49
CA ALA A 110 -0.31 17.11 -1.10
C ALA A 110 -0.20 17.12 -2.64
N LYS A 111 -0.76 16.10 -3.30
CA LYS A 111 -0.86 15.98 -4.77
C LYS A 111 -2.33 15.95 -5.15
N LEU A 112 -2.74 16.75 -6.12
CA LEU A 112 -4.14 17.01 -6.42
C LEU A 112 -4.61 16.47 -7.77
N ASP A 113 -3.69 16.25 -8.70
CA ASP A 113 -4.02 15.81 -10.07
C ASP A 113 -3.87 14.29 -10.23
N PRO A 114 -4.96 13.49 -10.12
CA PRO A 114 -4.90 12.04 -10.27
C PRO A 114 -4.59 11.59 -11.71
N THR A 115 -4.72 12.47 -12.70
CA THR A 115 -4.42 12.16 -14.10
C THR A 115 -2.91 12.01 -14.35
N ARG A 116 -2.08 12.52 -13.44
CA ARG A 116 -0.62 12.44 -13.52
C ARG A 116 -0.04 11.15 -12.92
N LEU A 117 -0.89 10.25 -12.43
CA LEU A 117 -0.42 8.95 -11.91
C LEU A 117 0.26 8.14 -13.00
N GLN A 118 1.40 7.58 -12.68
CA GLN A 118 2.22 6.75 -13.56
C GLN A 118 2.53 5.40 -12.91
N VAL A 119 2.60 4.37 -13.75
CA VAL A 119 3.05 3.03 -13.37
C VAL A 119 4.39 2.77 -14.06
N VAL A 120 5.47 2.77 -13.30
CA VAL A 120 6.84 2.69 -13.83
C VAL A 120 7.71 1.80 -12.94
N ASP A 121 8.96 1.56 -13.37
CA ASP A 121 9.98 1.04 -12.48
C ASP A 121 10.38 2.08 -11.43
N ILE A 122 10.71 1.65 -10.21
CA ILE A 122 11.10 2.56 -9.13
C ILE A 122 12.30 3.44 -9.51
N SER A 123 13.18 2.97 -10.38
CA SER A 123 14.35 3.74 -10.86
C SER A 123 13.97 4.95 -11.70
N GLU A 124 12.77 4.95 -12.29
CA GLU A 124 12.25 6.00 -13.17
C GLU A 124 11.46 7.08 -12.41
N THR A 125 11.28 6.92 -11.10
CA THR A 125 10.51 7.89 -10.30
C THR A 125 11.26 9.19 -10.08
N TYR A 126 10.56 10.32 -10.12
CA TYR A 126 11.07 11.67 -9.89
C TYR A 126 10.02 12.54 -9.16
N ASN A 127 10.42 13.68 -8.62
CA ASN A 127 9.56 14.64 -7.91
C ASN A 127 8.65 14.03 -6.81
N CYS A 128 9.01 12.86 -6.30
CA CYS A 128 8.29 12.21 -5.20
C CYS A 128 9.25 11.93 -4.05
N PRO A 129 9.23 12.70 -2.96
CA PRO A 129 10.13 12.53 -1.82
C PRO A 129 10.07 11.13 -1.20
N PHE A 130 8.87 10.56 -1.08
CA PHE A 130 8.66 9.21 -0.55
C PHE A 130 9.32 8.15 -1.44
N ALA A 131 9.07 8.18 -2.75
CA ALA A 131 9.73 7.28 -3.70
C ALA A 131 11.26 7.44 -3.69
N GLN A 132 11.76 8.67 -3.57
CA GLN A 132 13.20 8.94 -3.44
C GLN A 132 13.79 8.26 -2.19
N GLN A 133 13.09 8.33 -1.05
CA GLN A 133 13.55 7.72 0.18
C GLN A 133 13.54 6.19 0.09
N VAL A 134 12.46 5.59 -0.44
CA VAL A 134 12.35 4.15 -0.69
C VAL A 134 13.50 3.68 -1.60
N ARG A 135 13.69 4.34 -2.73
CA ARG A 135 14.76 4.05 -3.71
C ARG A 135 16.16 4.12 -3.10
N LYS A 136 16.43 5.17 -2.31
CA LYS A 136 17.73 5.34 -1.62
C LYS A 136 18.00 4.20 -0.64
N GLN A 137 17.00 3.81 0.14
CA GLN A 137 17.17 2.76 1.15
C GLN A 137 17.26 1.36 0.52
N LEU A 138 16.45 1.03 -0.50
CA LEU A 138 16.56 -0.22 -1.23
C LEU A 138 17.96 -0.38 -1.85
N LYS A 139 18.48 0.68 -2.48
CA LYS A 139 19.84 0.68 -3.04
C LYS A 139 20.90 0.50 -1.95
N ARG A 140 20.83 1.29 -0.87
CA ARG A 140 21.87 1.32 0.17
C ARG A 140 21.90 0.03 0.98
N ASN A 141 20.75 -0.49 1.36
CA ASN A 141 20.67 -1.61 2.32
C ASN A 141 20.69 -2.97 1.63
N TYR A 142 20.19 -3.06 0.38
CA TYR A 142 19.99 -4.34 -0.30
C TYR A 142 20.56 -4.39 -1.74
N GLY A 143 21.15 -3.33 -2.24
CA GLY A 143 21.67 -3.26 -3.61
C GLY A 143 20.59 -3.23 -4.70
N ILE A 144 19.31 -3.18 -4.33
CA ILE A 144 18.18 -3.16 -5.27
C ILE A 144 18.08 -1.77 -5.90
N ARG A 145 18.24 -1.68 -7.22
CA ARG A 145 18.24 -0.43 -7.97
C ARG A 145 17.07 -0.29 -8.94
N LYS A 146 16.52 -1.41 -9.40
CA LYS A 146 15.44 -1.52 -10.40
C LYS A 146 14.70 -2.84 -10.26
N GLY A 147 13.65 -3.03 -11.02
CA GLY A 147 12.87 -4.27 -11.03
C GLY A 147 11.65 -4.22 -10.11
N ILE A 148 11.34 -3.07 -9.51
CA ILE A 148 10.16 -2.88 -8.66
C ILE A 148 9.16 -1.97 -9.38
N LYS A 149 8.00 -2.52 -9.72
CA LYS A 149 6.90 -1.74 -10.28
C LYS A 149 6.27 -0.86 -9.20
N VAL A 150 6.11 0.42 -9.48
CA VAL A 150 5.50 1.37 -8.55
C VAL A 150 4.43 2.22 -9.22
N VAL A 151 3.47 2.68 -8.41
CA VAL A 151 2.51 3.72 -8.78
C VAL A 151 2.92 5.00 -8.07
N PHE A 152 3.14 6.07 -8.82
CA PHE A 152 3.51 7.37 -8.26
C PHE A 152 2.95 8.53 -9.09
N SER A 153 2.90 9.72 -8.52
CA SER A 153 2.67 10.95 -9.25
C SER A 153 3.96 11.80 -9.26
N PRO A 154 4.40 12.33 -10.41
CA PRO A 154 5.51 13.27 -10.50
C PRO A 154 5.13 14.70 -10.09
N GLU A 155 3.89 14.92 -9.69
CA GLU A 155 3.43 16.21 -9.18
C GLU A 155 4.23 16.60 -7.94
N GLU A 156 4.71 17.84 -7.90
CA GLU A 156 5.37 18.37 -6.70
C GLU A 156 4.35 18.60 -5.60
N PRO A 157 4.61 18.13 -4.36
CA PRO A 157 3.70 18.34 -3.25
C PRO A 157 3.52 19.83 -2.97
N ILE A 158 2.27 20.28 -2.84
CA ILE A 158 1.94 21.65 -2.47
C ILE A 158 2.23 21.84 -0.98
N LYS A 159 3.29 22.59 -0.65
CA LYS A 159 3.76 22.74 0.73
C LYS A 159 2.72 23.39 1.66
N GLU A 160 1.94 24.32 1.13
CA GLU A 160 0.89 25.04 1.87
C GLU A 160 -0.30 24.15 2.23
N SER A 161 -0.50 23.02 1.53
CA SER A 161 -1.56 22.05 1.85
C SER A 161 -1.19 21.09 3.00
N LEU A 162 0.06 21.12 3.45
CA LEU A 162 0.54 20.42 4.63
C LEU A 162 0.34 21.32 5.86
N MET A 163 -0.87 21.81 6.09
CA MET A 163 -1.20 22.40 7.38
C MET A 163 -1.14 21.30 8.44
N LEU A 164 -0.05 21.30 9.20
CA LEU A 164 0.01 20.61 10.47
C LEU A 164 -0.99 21.32 11.38
N THR A 165 -2.12 20.70 11.64
CA THR A 165 -2.95 21.09 12.78
C THR A 165 -2.21 20.63 14.03
N ASP A 166 -1.74 21.63 14.80
CA ASP A 166 -1.24 21.42 16.16
C ASP A 166 -2.29 20.76 17.04
#